data_4d99d8b7a935fbbb5dcc693d088dc998
#
_entry.id   4d99d8b7a935fbbb5dcc693d088dc998
#
_cell.length_a   1.000
_cell.length_b   1.000
_cell.length_c   1.000
_cell.angle_alpha   90.00
_cell.angle_beta   90.00
_cell.angle_gamma   90.00
#
_symmetry.space_group_name_H-M   'P 1'
#
loop_
_entity.id
_entity.type
_entity.pdbx_description
1 polymer ?
#
loop_
_entity_poly.entity_id
_entity_poly.type
_entity_poly.pdbx_seq_one_letter_code
_entity_poly.pdbx_strand_id
1 'polypeptide(L)'
;MITNLMRLTSPKLVVVSAIIIVVIGSNLFFVSSKTVPVSSSSITDVSSCRPCHQAITDSFIRTAHYFDSRPADNKSIKGSFQEGKNKYVYNQFMEVVMVKERDQYLQSGRVNGMETVAAPFDMVIGSGRKGQTYFTWLDNQLFQLPVSYYAPARVWCNSPGFPNFFHFERLVSPNCLECHSSYTKVLSHETKEYDRSSIVYGITCQRCHPGATEHAAYQIANPQDKSSKHVVNAAHLARQLRMDACALCHSGLRTALQQPFSYQVGDTLAKYSVGSPVSQKADTLDVHGDQYGLLIASKCYIKSEKMDCSTCHNVHNNEFEKPKVFSARCVSCHAEVKHSTIQVKSLNENCIDCHMPVLASKKIQLSVKVGQQLLPDYLRTHYISIYKDASVKFMKNQK
;
A
#
# COMPACT_ATOMS: atom_id res chain seq x y z
N MET A 1 74.22 -2.63 -43.81
CA MET A 1 72.97 -2.13 -44.39
C MET A 1 72.16 -1.59 -43.28
N ILE A 2 72.06 -0.27 -43.16
CA ILE A 2 71.45 0.47 -42.06
C ILE A 2 70.04 0.83 -42.51
N THR A 3 68.99 0.46 -41.79
CA THR A 3 67.64 0.92 -42.04
C THR A 3 67.12 1.71 -40.85
N ASN A 4 66.77 2.96 -41.14
CA ASN A 4 66.30 4.00 -40.26
C ASN A 4 65.00 3.64 -39.52
N LEU A 5 64.98 3.84 -38.21
CA LEU A 5 63.77 3.89 -37.42
C LEU A 5 63.25 5.34 -37.40
N MET A 6 62.19 5.61 -38.13
CA MET A 6 61.48 6.89 -38.05
C MET A 6 60.64 6.97 -36.76
N ARG A 7 60.96 7.95 -35.90
CA ARG A 7 60.10 8.36 -34.79
C ARG A 7 58.96 9.24 -35.30
N LEU A 8 57.75 8.71 -35.20
CA LEU A 8 56.53 9.51 -35.41
C LEU A 8 55.99 9.90 -34.04
N THR A 9 56.34 11.08 -33.58
CA THR A 9 55.65 11.77 -32.47
C THR A 9 54.64 12.72 -33.04
N SER A 10 53.41 12.27 -33.19
CA SER A 10 52.30 13.10 -33.63
C SER A 10 51.67 13.81 -32.40
N PRO A 11 51.54 15.13 -32.36
CA PRO A 11 50.92 15.84 -31.22
C PRO A 11 49.43 15.52 -31.04
N LYS A 12 48.79 14.89 -32.04
CA LYS A 12 47.39 14.42 -31.96
C LYS A 12 47.21 13.23 -31.01
N LEU A 13 48.25 12.43 -30.78
CA LEU A 13 48.16 11.25 -29.87
C LEU A 13 48.16 11.67 -28.42
N VAL A 14 48.82 12.75 -28.06
CA VAL A 14 48.86 13.27 -26.69
C VAL A 14 47.52 13.87 -26.26
N VAL A 15 46.80 14.54 -27.19
CA VAL A 15 45.50 15.14 -26.92
C VAL A 15 44.41 14.06 -26.70
N VAL A 16 44.45 12.99 -27.49
CA VAL A 16 43.49 11.87 -27.34
C VAL A 16 43.71 11.12 -26.00
N SER A 17 44.97 10.93 -25.58
CA SER A 17 45.28 10.30 -24.29
C SER A 17 44.85 11.18 -23.10
N ALA A 18 44.97 12.50 -23.20
CA ALA A 18 44.51 13.42 -22.17
C ALA A 18 42.99 13.47 -22.05
N ILE A 19 42.26 13.40 -23.17
CA ILE A 19 40.79 13.37 -23.18
C ILE A 19 40.27 12.05 -22.59
N ILE A 20 40.89 10.93 -22.89
CA ILE A 20 40.51 9.61 -22.32
C ILE A 20 40.75 9.59 -20.80
N ILE A 21 41.83 10.17 -20.31
CA ILE A 21 42.11 10.24 -18.86
C ILE A 21 41.09 11.15 -18.15
N VAL A 22 40.67 12.26 -18.76
CA VAL A 22 39.66 13.17 -18.20
C VAL A 22 38.27 12.50 -18.20
N VAL A 23 37.91 11.74 -19.23
CA VAL A 23 36.63 11.00 -19.28
C VAL A 23 36.60 9.82 -18.30
N ILE A 24 37.71 9.14 -18.08
CA ILE A 24 37.83 8.07 -17.08
C ILE A 24 37.86 8.67 -15.64
N GLY A 25 38.53 9.81 -15.46
CA GLY A 25 38.59 10.48 -14.15
C GLY A 25 37.24 11.07 -13.69
N SER A 26 36.38 11.53 -14.62
CA SER A 26 35.06 12.07 -14.28
C SER A 26 34.01 11.01 -13.95
N ASN A 27 34.24 9.74 -14.28
CA ASN A 27 33.33 8.64 -13.92
C ASN A 27 33.62 7.99 -12.56
N LEU A 28 34.68 8.40 -11.84
CA LEU A 28 35.05 7.84 -10.53
C LEU A 28 34.47 8.61 -9.33
N PHE A 29 33.70 9.69 -9.55
CA PHE A 29 32.97 10.39 -8.49
C PHE A 29 31.47 10.08 -8.50
N PHE A 30 31.09 8.82 -8.78
CA PHE A 30 29.80 8.34 -8.31
C PHE A 30 29.94 8.08 -6.80
N VAL A 31 29.54 9.04 -5.99
CA VAL A 31 29.26 8.83 -4.58
C VAL A 31 28.21 7.71 -4.51
N SER A 32 28.65 6.51 -4.27
CA SER A 32 27.79 5.42 -3.85
C SER A 32 27.22 5.81 -2.49
N SER A 33 26.05 6.44 -2.49
CA SER A 33 25.27 6.59 -1.28
C SER A 33 24.91 5.14 -0.86
N LYS A 34 25.68 4.61 0.08
CA LYS A 34 25.32 3.36 0.76
C LYS A 34 23.98 3.61 1.43
N THR A 35 22.90 3.16 0.80
CA THR A 35 21.62 3.01 1.47
C THR A 35 21.85 2.00 2.59
N VAL A 36 21.91 2.47 3.82
CA VAL A 36 21.96 1.60 4.98
C VAL A 36 20.62 0.88 5.03
N PRO A 37 20.60 -0.46 4.94
CA PRO A 37 19.33 -1.19 5.05
C PRO A 37 18.72 -0.87 6.42
N VAL A 38 17.44 -0.56 6.44
CA VAL A 38 16.68 -0.37 7.67
C VAL A 38 16.77 -1.67 8.48
N SER A 39 17.34 -1.60 9.66
CA SER A 39 17.33 -2.71 10.61
C SER A 39 16.08 -2.64 11.47
N SER A 40 15.51 -3.78 11.83
CA SER A 40 14.37 -3.86 12.77
C SER A 40 14.67 -3.17 14.10
N SER A 41 15.93 -3.16 14.53
CA SER A 41 16.39 -2.46 15.76
C SER A 41 16.28 -0.94 15.67
N SER A 42 16.13 -0.37 14.47
CA SER A 42 15.95 1.08 14.26
C SER A 42 14.46 1.47 14.16
N ILE A 43 13.54 0.50 14.18
CA ILE A 43 12.10 0.78 14.09
C ILE A 43 11.54 0.86 15.51
N THR A 44 11.25 2.08 15.91
CA THR A 44 10.69 2.42 17.22
C THR A 44 9.18 2.15 17.22
N ASP A 45 8.66 1.60 18.30
CA ASP A 45 7.21 1.45 18.47
C ASP A 45 6.50 2.81 18.40
N VAL A 46 5.30 2.83 17.86
CA VAL A 46 4.42 4.01 17.75
C VAL A 46 4.23 4.68 19.11
N SER A 47 4.23 3.91 20.22
CA SER A 47 4.16 4.42 21.59
C SER A 47 5.28 5.38 21.96
N SER A 48 6.46 5.25 21.36
CA SER A 48 7.62 6.13 21.58
C SER A 48 7.42 7.55 21.03
N CYS A 49 6.55 7.72 20.03
CA CYS A 49 6.23 9.03 19.45
C CYS A 49 5.20 9.79 20.31
N ARG A 50 4.36 9.06 21.07
CA ARG A 50 3.22 9.59 21.80
C ARG A 50 3.56 10.66 22.84
N PRO A 51 4.65 10.59 23.64
CA PRO A 51 4.96 11.60 24.64
C PRO A 51 5.07 13.03 24.08
N CYS A 52 5.56 13.18 22.83
CA CYS A 52 5.69 14.47 22.16
C CYS A 52 4.59 14.72 21.11
N HIS A 53 4.07 13.67 20.48
CA HIS A 53 3.09 13.73 19.37
C HIS A 53 1.76 13.08 19.74
N GLN A 54 1.25 13.32 20.96
CA GLN A 54 0.08 12.63 21.52
C GLN A 54 -1.15 12.69 20.58
N ALA A 55 -1.58 13.88 20.20
CA ALA A 55 -2.80 14.04 19.38
C ALA A 55 -2.72 13.33 18.03
N ILE A 56 -1.56 13.39 17.37
CA ILE A 56 -1.30 12.72 16.09
C ILE A 56 -1.29 11.21 16.30
N THR A 57 -0.60 10.72 17.32
CA THR A 57 -0.50 9.30 17.63
C THR A 57 -1.87 8.71 17.98
N ASP A 58 -2.63 9.37 18.85
CA ASP A 58 -3.96 8.91 19.30
C ASP A 58 -5.00 8.87 18.15
N SER A 59 -4.85 9.72 17.14
CA SER A 59 -5.68 9.64 15.93
C SER A 59 -5.18 8.60 14.94
N PHE A 60 -3.86 8.50 14.74
CA PHE A 60 -3.24 7.60 13.76
C PHE A 60 -3.49 6.12 14.09
N ILE A 61 -3.41 5.71 15.35
CA ILE A 61 -3.67 4.32 15.77
C ILE A 61 -5.11 3.85 15.50
N ARG A 62 -6.00 4.73 14.99
CA ARG A 62 -7.37 4.41 14.56
C ARG A 62 -7.51 4.33 13.04
N THR A 63 -6.43 4.52 12.30
CA THR A 63 -6.44 4.53 10.83
C THR A 63 -6.35 3.12 10.25
N ALA A 64 -6.75 2.98 8.97
CA ALA A 64 -6.58 1.73 8.25
C ALA A 64 -5.11 1.38 8.03
N HIS A 65 -4.22 2.36 7.90
CA HIS A 65 -2.78 2.15 7.80
C HIS A 65 -2.21 1.43 9.03
N TYR A 66 -2.53 1.92 10.23
CA TYR A 66 -2.09 1.27 11.47
C TYR A 66 -2.63 -0.16 11.61
N PHE A 67 -3.86 -0.38 11.14
CA PHE A 67 -4.51 -1.69 11.19
C PHE A 67 -4.32 -2.52 9.92
N ASP A 68 -3.40 -2.19 9.06
CA ASP A 68 -3.24 -2.89 7.79
C ASP A 68 -2.75 -4.33 7.96
N SER A 69 -1.84 -4.59 8.87
CA SER A 69 -1.51 -5.94 9.34
C SER A 69 -1.37 -6.01 10.85
N ARG A 70 -1.57 -7.20 11.42
CA ARG A 70 -1.45 -7.44 12.86
C ARG A 70 -1.45 -8.95 13.18
N PRO A 71 -1.02 -9.36 14.37
CA PRO A 71 -1.24 -10.72 14.84
C PRO A 71 -2.73 -11.05 14.84
N ALA A 72 -3.05 -12.30 14.54
CA ALA A 72 -4.42 -12.78 14.55
C ALA A 72 -4.86 -13.11 15.98
N ASP A 73 -5.93 -12.45 16.43
CA ASP A 73 -6.55 -12.65 17.73
C ASP A 73 -8.06 -12.37 17.67
N ASN A 74 -8.75 -12.48 18.79
CA ASN A 74 -10.19 -12.22 18.91
C ASN A 74 -10.60 -10.77 18.64
N LYS A 75 -9.68 -9.80 18.70
CA LYS A 75 -9.94 -8.38 18.43
C LYS A 75 -9.67 -8.06 16.96
N SER A 76 -8.71 -8.74 16.36
CA SER A 76 -8.23 -8.48 15.01
C SER A 76 -9.09 -9.18 13.95
N ILE A 77 -9.52 -10.41 14.17
CA ILE A 77 -10.32 -11.19 13.21
C ILE A 77 -11.77 -10.68 13.22
N LYS A 78 -12.31 -10.37 12.04
CA LYS A 78 -13.69 -9.84 11.87
C LYS A 78 -14.69 -10.90 11.43
N GLY A 79 -14.24 -11.99 10.84
CA GLY A 79 -15.11 -13.08 10.40
C GLY A 79 -15.78 -13.83 11.55
N SER A 80 -16.93 -14.40 11.29
CA SER A 80 -17.70 -15.16 12.27
C SER A 80 -17.22 -16.62 12.40
N PHE A 81 -17.07 -17.10 13.61
CA PHE A 81 -16.82 -18.51 13.94
C PHE A 81 -18.10 -19.23 14.42
N GLN A 82 -19.23 -18.53 14.38
CA GLN A 82 -20.53 -19.11 14.73
C GLN A 82 -20.94 -20.15 13.71
N GLU A 83 -21.41 -21.30 14.15
CA GLU A 83 -21.94 -22.36 13.30
C GLU A 83 -22.96 -21.82 12.27
N GLY A 84 -22.90 -22.29 11.05
CA GLY A 84 -23.70 -21.84 9.92
C GLY A 84 -23.22 -20.54 9.26
N LYS A 85 -22.32 -19.77 9.90
CA LYS A 85 -21.70 -18.54 9.36
C LYS A 85 -20.18 -18.63 9.28
N ASN A 86 -19.61 -19.77 9.57
CA ASN A 86 -18.18 -19.99 9.75
C ASN A 86 -17.56 -20.87 8.67
N LYS A 87 -18.10 -20.88 7.45
CA LYS A 87 -17.55 -21.72 6.40
C LYS A 87 -17.67 -21.12 5.01
N TYR A 88 -16.80 -21.60 4.14
CA TYR A 88 -16.88 -21.43 2.70
C TYR A 88 -16.93 -22.78 2.02
N VAL A 89 -17.95 -23.00 1.19
CA VAL A 89 -18.22 -24.28 0.50
C VAL A 89 -17.78 -24.17 -0.95
N TYR A 90 -16.82 -24.99 -1.37
CA TYR A 90 -16.34 -25.04 -2.76
C TYR A 90 -17.26 -25.89 -3.65
N ASN A 91 -17.71 -27.03 -3.14
CA ASN A 91 -18.64 -27.94 -3.80
C ASN A 91 -19.24 -28.89 -2.77
N GLN A 92 -20.03 -29.89 -3.21
CA GLN A 92 -20.68 -30.85 -2.33
C GLN A 92 -19.71 -31.71 -1.50
N PHE A 93 -18.42 -31.76 -1.88
CA PHE A 93 -17.40 -32.58 -1.22
C PHE A 93 -16.37 -31.75 -0.43
N MET A 94 -16.19 -30.47 -0.78
CA MET A 94 -15.09 -29.67 -0.28
C MET A 94 -15.58 -28.37 0.36
N GLU A 95 -15.17 -28.15 1.59
CA GLU A 95 -15.41 -26.91 2.32
C GLU A 95 -14.21 -26.53 3.19
N VAL A 96 -14.12 -25.26 3.56
CA VAL A 96 -13.23 -24.76 4.61
C VAL A 96 -14.09 -24.21 5.73
N VAL A 97 -13.87 -24.69 6.93
CA VAL A 97 -14.59 -24.29 8.14
C VAL A 97 -13.65 -23.50 9.05
N MET A 98 -14.09 -22.33 9.49
CA MET A 98 -13.38 -21.53 10.48
C MET A 98 -13.72 -22.06 11.87
N VAL A 99 -12.72 -22.55 12.58
CA VAL A 99 -12.86 -23.22 13.87
C VAL A 99 -12.13 -22.42 14.95
N LYS A 100 -12.72 -22.35 16.12
CA LYS A 100 -12.05 -21.85 17.32
C LYS A 100 -11.82 -23.02 18.28
N GLU A 101 -10.56 -23.35 18.51
CA GLU A 101 -10.15 -24.40 19.43
C GLU A 101 -9.31 -23.80 20.56
N ARG A 102 -9.84 -23.81 21.78
CA ARG A 102 -9.24 -23.14 22.92
C ARG A 102 -8.95 -21.66 22.61
N ASP A 103 -7.68 -21.27 22.51
CA ASP A 103 -7.26 -19.90 22.21
C ASP A 103 -6.76 -19.72 20.76
N GLN A 104 -6.90 -20.75 19.93
CA GLN A 104 -6.48 -20.70 18.52
C GLN A 104 -7.68 -20.57 17.58
N TYR A 105 -7.47 -19.86 16.49
CA TYR A 105 -8.37 -19.73 15.37
C TYR A 105 -7.75 -20.46 14.19
N LEU A 106 -8.53 -21.32 13.52
CA LEU A 106 -8.05 -22.22 12.46
C LEU A 106 -8.93 -22.12 11.23
N GLN A 107 -8.33 -22.33 10.05
CA GLN A 107 -9.05 -22.78 8.85
C GLN A 107 -8.87 -24.29 8.74
N SER A 108 -9.98 -25.03 8.79
CA SER A 108 -10.06 -26.49 8.65
C SER A 108 -10.57 -26.82 7.25
N GLY A 109 -9.71 -27.33 6.37
CA GLY A 109 -10.06 -27.85 5.05
C GLY A 109 -10.64 -29.24 5.18
N ARG A 110 -11.86 -29.44 4.67
CA ARG A 110 -12.61 -30.69 4.79
C ARG A 110 -12.98 -31.25 3.43
N VAL A 111 -12.83 -32.57 3.30
CA VAL A 111 -13.29 -33.37 2.14
C VAL A 111 -14.23 -34.42 2.64
N ASN A 112 -15.44 -34.50 2.08
CA ASN A 112 -16.52 -35.39 2.53
C ASN A 112 -16.81 -35.26 4.05
N GLY A 113 -16.74 -34.04 4.59
CA GLY A 113 -16.96 -33.75 6.00
C GLY A 113 -15.78 -34.08 6.93
N MET A 114 -14.76 -34.77 6.45
CA MET A 114 -13.56 -35.13 7.22
C MET A 114 -12.49 -34.06 7.04
N GLU A 115 -11.91 -33.62 8.16
CA GLU A 115 -10.75 -32.70 8.12
C GLU A 115 -9.54 -33.39 7.47
N THR A 116 -8.97 -32.76 6.47
CA THR A 116 -7.78 -33.23 5.77
C THR A 116 -6.57 -32.36 6.05
N VAL A 117 -6.78 -31.09 6.39
CA VAL A 117 -5.73 -30.12 6.73
C VAL A 117 -6.32 -29.02 7.61
N ALA A 118 -5.55 -28.53 8.56
CA ALA A 118 -5.91 -27.35 9.33
C ALA A 118 -4.69 -26.43 9.49
N ALA A 119 -4.91 -25.11 9.49
CA ALA A 119 -3.86 -24.13 9.69
C ALA A 119 -4.34 -22.97 10.57
N PRO A 120 -3.52 -22.50 11.52
CA PRO A 120 -3.86 -21.39 12.38
C PRO A 120 -3.91 -20.06 11.62
N PHE A 121 -4.71 -19.14 12.15
CA PHE A 121 -4.58 -17.72 11.80
C PHE A 121 -3.44 -17.14 12.64
N ASP A 122 -2.30 -16.88 12.03
CA ASP A 122 -1.17 -16.23 12.72
C ASP A 122 -1.14 -14.73 12.46
N MET A 123 -1.53 -14.31 11.25
CA MET A 123 -1.50 -12.93 10.83
C MET A 123 -2.75 -12.55 10.05
N VAL A 124 -3.25 -11.34 10.30
CA VAL A 124 -4.33 -10.70 9.57
C VAL A 124 -3.76 -9.60 8.68
N ILE A 125 -4.13 -9.59 7.43
CA ILE A 125 -3.92 -8.49 6.49
C ILE A 125 -5.27 -7.81 6.21
N GLY A 126 -5.26 -6.49 6.25
CA GLY A 126 -6.43 -5.64 6.03
C GLY A 126 -7.10 -5.18 7.33
N SER A 127 -7.50 -3.91 7.35
CA SER A 127 -8.12 -3.27 8.52
C SER A 127 -9.50 -3.83 8.90
N GLY A 128 -10.09 -4.66 8.04
CA GLY A 128 -11.45 -5.20 8.22
C GLY A 128 -12.57 -4.27 7.74
N ARG A 129 -12.24 -3.13 7.11
CA ARG A 129 -13.25 -2.23 6.53
C ARG A 129 -13.81 -2.75 5.20
N LYS A 130 -12.93 -3.32 4.37
CA LYS A 130 -13.28 -3.95 3.09
C LYS A 130 -13.17 -5.46 3.17
N GLY A 131 -12.04 -5.95 3.60
CA GLY A 131 -11.80 -7.37 3.72
C GLY A 131 -10.66 -7.66 4.68
N GLN A 132 -10.50 -8.94 4.94
CA GLN A 132 -9.35 -9.48 5.64
C GLN A 132 -8.91 -10.76 4.96
N THR A 133 -7.60 -10.85 4.72
CA THR A 133 -6.93 -12.07 4.31
C THR A 133 -6.08 -12.56 5.48
N TYR A 134 -5.94 -13.86 5.61
CA TYR A 134 -5.28 -14.48 6.75
C TYR A 134 -4.07 -15.28 6.29
N PHE A 135 -3.04 -15.26 7.12
CA PHE A 135 -1.79 -15.96 6.86
C PHE A 135 -1.43 -16.86 8.03
N THR A 136 -0.71 -17.92 7.72
CA THR A 136 -0.15 -18.86 8.69
C THR A 136 1.35 -19.02 8.50
N TRP A 137 2.08 -19.19 9.60
CA TRP A 137 3.50 -19.48 9.60
C TRP A 137 3.76 -20.98 9.62
N LEU A 138 4.62 -21.43 8.71
CA LEU A 138 5.26 -22.75 8.82
C LEU A 138 6.76 -22.50 8.76
N ASP A 139 7.44 -22.78 9.85
CA ASP A 139 8.84 -22.40 10.05
C ASP A 139 9.07 -20.91 9.78
N ASN A 140 9.97 -20.56 8.88
CA ASN A 140 10.25 -19.17 8.48
C ASN A 140 9.48 -18.72 7.23
N GLN A 141 8.56 -19.53 6.73
CA GLN A 141 7.75 -19.24 5.56
C GLN A 141 6.35 -18.80 5.96
N LEU A 142 5.78 -17.86 5.22
CA LEU A 142 4.43 -17.35 5.44
C LEU A 142 3.52 -17.79 4.29
N PHE A 143 2.38 -18.39 4.62
CA PHE A 143 1.42 -18.89 3.64
C PHE A 143 0.10 -18.16 3.75
N GLN A 144 -0.49 -17.83 2.61
CA GLN A 144 -1.83 -17.27 2.55
C GLN A 144 -2.88 -18.39 2.69
N LEU A 145 -3.82 -18.18 3.60
CA LEU A 145 -4.94 -19.11 3.79
C LEU A 145 -6.00 -18.95 2.69
N PRO A 146 -6.67 -20.06 2.33
CA PRO A 146 -7.58 -20.11 1.17
C PRO A 146 -8.86 -19.30 1.32
N VAL A 147 -9.27 -18.96 2.54
CA VAL A 147 -10.52 -18.24 2.77
C VAL A 147 -10.26 -16.90 3.42
N SER A 148 -10.83 -15.86 2.83
CA SER A 148 -10.81 -14.45 3.27
C SER A 148 -12.19 -14.04 3.80
N TYR A 149 -12.26 -12.93 4.52
CA TYR A 149 -13.51 -12.34 4.98
C TYR A 149 -13.83 -11.07 4.22
N TYR A 150 -15.00 -10.97 3.62
CA TYR A 150 -15.49 -9.78 2.94
C TYR A 150 -16.47 -9.01 3.83
N ALA A 151 -16.01 -7.92 4.40
CA ALA A 151 -16.75 -7.16 5.41
C ALA A 151 -18.04 -6.51 4.91
N PRO A 152 -18.14 -5.95 3.67
CA PRO A 152 -19.37 -5.35 3.21
C PRO A 152 -20.55 -6.33 3.14
N ALA A 153 -20.31 -7.59 2.81
CA ALA A 153 -21.32 -8.63 2.78
C ALA A 153 -21.36 -9.47 4.07
N ARG A 154 -20.39 -9.29 4.98
CA ARG A 154 -20.24 -10.06 6.23
C ARG A 154 -20.14 -11.56 6.01
N VAL A 155 -19.40 -11.97 4.98
CA VAL A 155 -19.26 -13.37 4.57
C VAL A 155 -17.81 -13.80 4.44
N TRP A 156 -17.58 -15.09 4.63
CA TRP A 156 -16.36 -15.74 4.21
C TRP A 156 -16.41 -15.96 2.69
N CYS A 157 -15.30 -15.76 2.01
CA CYS A 157 -15.21 -15.91 0.56
C CYS A 157 -13.90 -16.56 0.17
N ASN A 158 -13.83 -17.14 -1.03
CA ASN A 158 -12.56 -17.60 -1.58
C ASN A 158 -11.58 -16.44 -1.63
N SER A 159 -10.36 -16.65 -1.18
CA SER A 159 -9.33 -15.60 -1.22
C SER A 159 -9.04 -15.21 -2.67
N PRO A 160 -8.91 -13.91 -2.97
CA PRO A 160 -8.65 -13.45 -4.34
C PRO A 160 -7.43 -14.15 -4.95
N GLY A 161 -7.62 -14.67 -6.18
CA GLY A 161 -6.59 -15.40 -6.90
C GLY A 161 -6.38 -16.84 -6.47
N PHE A 162 -7.21 -17.39 -5.56
CA PHE A 162 -7.24 -18.84 -5.32
C PHE A 162 -8.15 -19.55 -6.33
N PRO A 163 -7.82 -20.81 -6.67
CA PRO A 163 -8.69 -21.66 -7.52
C PRO A 163 -9.99 -22.01 -6.79
N ASN A 164 -10.91 -22.71 -7.51
CA ASN A 164 -12.17 -23.19 -6.94
C ASN A 164 -11.99 -24.50 -6.12
N PHE A 165 -10.87 -24.60 -5.44
CA PHE A 165 -10.57 -25.62 -4.44
C PHE A 165 -9.61 -25.05 -3.42
N PHE A 166 -9.60 -25.56 -2.20
CA PHE A 166 -8.66 -25.11 -1.20
C PHE A 166 -7.29 -25.78 -1.35
N HIS A 167 -6.24 -25.01 -1.12
CA HIS A 167 -4.89 -25.47 -0.82
C HIS A 167 -4.26 -24.52 0.19
N PHE A 168 -3.31 -24.97 0.97
CA PHE A 168 -2.70 -24.19 2.06
C PHE A 168 -1.24 -23.84 1.77
N GLU A 169 -0.80 -24.00 0.53
CA GLU A 169 0.61 -23.91 0.12
C GLU A 169 0.94 -22.65 -0.67
N ARG A 170 0.11 -21.60 -0.56
CA ARG A 170 0.37 -20.34 -1.27
C ARG A 170 1.35 -19.48 -0.50
N LEU A 171 2.63 -19.53 -0.88
CA LEU A 171 3.70 -18.71 -0.32
C LEU A 171 3.45 -17.22 -0.53
N VAL A 172 3.63 -16.43 0.51
CA VAL A 172 3.55 -14.97 0.48
C VAL A 172 4.84 -14.39 -0.04
N SER A 173 4.76 -13.52 -1.04
CA SER A 173 5.92 -12.81 -1.58
C SER A 173 6.36 -11.66 -0.64
N PRO A 174 7.66 -11.37 -0.54
CA PRO A 174 8.15 -10.18 0.17
C PRO A 174 7.51 -8.86 -0.27
N ASN A 175 7.16 -8.75 -1.56
CA ASN A 175 6.47 -7.56 -2.09
C ASN A 175 5.08 -7.35 -1.48
N CYS A 176 4.40 -8.42 -1.05
CA CYS A 176 3.12 -8.28 -0.34
C CYS A 176 3.33 -7.61 1.02
N LEU A 177 4.34 -8.06 1.76
CA LEU A 177 4.66 -7.53 3.08
C LEU A 177 5.20 -6.10 3.01
N GLU A 178 5.88 -5.71 1.93
CA GLU A 178 6.37 -4.34 1.74
C GLU A 178 5.25 -3.30 1.75
N CYS A 179 4.07 -3.64 1.22
CA CYS A 179 2.90 -2.77 1.24
C CYS A 179 2.03 -2.95 2.49
N HIS A 180 2.10 -4.11 3.15
CA HIS A 180 1.20 -4.49 4.24
C HIS A 180 1.87 -4.55 5.62
N SER A 181 3.15 -4.19 5.72
CA SER A 181 3.87 -4.05 7.00
C SER A 181 4.86 -2.90 6.93
N SER A 182 5.28 -2.40 8.07
CA SER A 182 6.34 -1.38 8.11
C SER A 182 7.69 -1.96 7.82
N TYR A 183 7.93 -3.19 8.26
CA TYR A 183 9.19 -3.88 8.03
C TYR A 183 9.04 -5.39 8.23
N THR A 184 9.83 -6.16 7.49
CA THR A 184 10.07 -7.58 7.72
C THR A 184 11.44 -7.92 7.12
N LYS A 185 12.30 -8.55 7.90
CA LYS A 185 13.60 -9.01 7.41
C LYS A 185 13.41 -10.26 6.55
N VAL A 186 13.76 -10.15 5.28
CA VAL A 186 13.77 -11.27 4.35
C VAL A 186 15.08 -12.04 4.53
N LEU A 187 14.99 -13.32 4.86
CA LEU A 187 16.15 -14.22 5.01
C LEU A 187 16.55 -14.82 3.67
N SER A 188 15.55 -15.18 2.85
CA SER A 188 15.75 -15.69 1.49
C SER A 188 14.62 -15.21 0.57
N HIS A 189 14.97 -14.59 -0.57
CA HIS A 189 14.03 -14.21 -1.61
C HIS A 189 13.57 -15.39 -2.45
N GLU A 190 14.44 -16.35 -2.66
CA GLU A 190 14.18 -17.54 -3.47
C GLU A 190 13.15 -18.43 -2.77
N THR A 191 13.42 -18.78 -1.51
CA THR A 191 12.55 -19.64 -0.69
C THR A 191 11.44 -18.85 0.03
N LYS A 192 11.44 -17.52 -0.04
CA LYS A 192 10.48 -16.61 0.64
C LYS A 192 10.47 -16.84 2.16
N GLU A 193 11.64 -16.86 2.75
CA GLU A 193 11.82 -17.01 4.19
C GLU A 193 12.01 -15.66 4.87
N TYR A 194 11.47 -15.55 6.07
CA TYR A 194 11.42 -14.33 6.86
C TYR A 194 11.90 -14.56 8.29
N ASP A 195 12.51 -13.55 8.89
CA ASP A 195 12.70 -13.52 10.33
C ASP A 195 11.37 -13.07 10.99
N ARG A 196 10.63 -14.01 11.54
CA ARG A 196 9.32 -13.77 12.19
C ARG A 196 9.39 -12.73 13.30
N SER A 197 10.51 -12.68 14.03
CA SER A 197 10.71 -11.75 15.14
C SER A 197 10.91 -10.30 14.68
N SER A 198 11.28 -10.11 13.41
CA SER A 198 11.56 -8.80 12.83
C SER A 198 10.34 -8.06 12.32
N ILE A 199 9.17 -8.72 12.25
CA ILE A 199 7.99 -8.10 11.63
C ILE A 199 7.45 -6.93 12.46
N VAL A 200 7.31 -5.79 11.79
CA VAL A 200 6.66 -4.60 12.32
C VAL A 200 5.31 -4.46 11.64
N TYR A 201 4.28 -4.86 12.36
CA TYR A 201 2.92 -4.89 11.85
C TYR A 201 2.35 -3.51 11.54
N GLY A 202 1.43 -3.46 10.57
CA GLY A 202 0.79 -2.24 10.11
C GLY A 202 1.74 -1.28 9.43
N ILE A 203 1.23 -0.16 8.95
CA ILE A 203 2.04 0.94 8.45
C ILE A 203 2.22 1.93 9.58
N THR A 204 3.43 2.02 10.14
CA THR A 204 3.75 2.86 11.29
C THR A 204 4.41 4.17 10.89
N CYS A 205 4.71 5.03 11.88
CA CYS A 205 5.28 6.37 11.66
C CYS A 205 6.53 6.34 10.77
N GLN A 206 7.43 5.41 11.02
CA GLN A 206 8.73 5.34 10.35
C GLN A 206 8.66 4.92 8.89
N ARG A 207 7.55 4.28 8.49
CA ARG A 207 7.34 3.96 7.06
C ARG A 207 7.24 5.22 6.21
N CYS A 208 6.72 6.31 6.79
CA CYS A 208 6.58 7.62 6.14
C CYS A 208 7.59 8.66 6.64
N HIS A 209 8.17 8.46 7.82
CA HIS A 209 9.10 9.36 8.49
C HIS A 209 10.44 8.67 8.80
N PRO A 210 11.28 8.39 7.78
CA PRO A 210 12.62 7.83 8.00
C PRO A 210 13.44 8.69 8.96
N GLY A 211 14.26 8.05 9.79
CA GLY A 211 15.08 8.71 10.80
C GLY A 211 14.33 9.06 12.11
N ALA A 212 13.12 8.54 12.29
CA ALA A 212 12.32 8.85 13.49
C ALA A 212 12.96 8.36 14.80
N THR A 213 13.76 7.31 14.77
CA THR A 213 14.50 6.81 15.95
C THR A 213 15.56 7.81 16.39
N GLU A 214 16.38 8.28 15.46
CA GLU A 214 17.43 9.26 15.68
C GLU A 214 16.82 10.61 16.10
N HIS A 215 15.67 10.97 15.50
CA HIS A 215 14.89 12.12 15.91
C HIS A 215 14.42 12.03 17.37
N ALA A 216 13.85 10.90 17.76
CA ALA A 216 13.38 10.69 19.13
C ALA A 216 14.54 10.78 20.13
N ALA A 217 15.67 10.15 19.86
CA ALA A 217 16.85 10.20 20.69
C ALA A 217 17.40 11.64 20.82
N TYR A 218 17.45 12.37 19.68
CA TYR A 218 17.89 13.77 19.67
C TYR A 218 16.97 14.66 20.52
N GLN A 219 15.65 14.54 20.38
CA GLN A 219 14.68 15.38 21.08
C GLN A 219 14.65 15.09 22.60
N ILE A 220 14.88 13.84 23.01
CA ILE A 220 15.04 13.48 24.42
C ILE A 220 16.26 14.16 25.02
N ALA A 221 17.38 14.20 24.27
CA ALA A 221 18.62 14.87 24.70
C ALA A 221 18.54 16.41 24.61
N ASN A 222 17.67 16.96 23.75
CA ASN A 222 17.55 18.38 23.48
C ASN A 222 16.09 18.85 23.56
N PRO A 223 15.41 18.79 24.72
CA PRO A 223 13.96 19.02 24.83
C PRO A 223 13.50 20.43 24.48
N GLN A 224 14.41 21.41 24.45
CA GLN A 224 14.13 22.80 24.04
C GLN A 224 14.22 23.04 22.53
N ASP A 225 14.91 22.16 21.80
CA ASP A 225 14.96 22.25 20.33
C ASP A 225 13.67 21.66 19.74
N LYS A 226 12.91 22.48 19.02
CA LYS A 226 11.65 22.06 18.36
C LYS A 226 11.83 21.79 16.87
N SER A 227 13.07 21.71 16.40
CA SER A 227 13.36 21.40 14.99
C SER A 227 13.15 19.92 14.66
N SER A 228 12.82 19.63 13.41
CA SER A 228 12.66 18.27 12.90
C SER A 228 13.99 17.63 12.47
N LYS A 229 15.02 17.74 13.32
CA LYS A 229 16.33 17.12 13.02
C LYS A 229 16.23 15.60 12.97
N HIS A 230 17.02 15.03 12.10
CA HIS A 230 17.18 13.59 11.90
C HIS A 230 15.96 12.84 11.37
N VAL A 231 14.85 13.52 11.04
CA VAL A 231 13.65 12.88 10.50
C VAL A 231 13.24 13.53 9.18
N VAL A 232 12.78 12.71 8.25
CA VAL A 232 12.17 13.21 7.01
C VAL A 232 10.76 13.71 7.32
N ASN A 233 10.54 15.01 7.15
CA ASN A 233 9.20 15.60 7.17
C ASN A 233 8.65 15.61 5.73
N ALA A 234 7.70 14.72 5.45
CA ALA A 234 7.13 14.58 4.11
C ALA A 234 6.49 15.86 3.58
N ALA A 235 6.00 16.76 4.46
CA ALA A 235 5.42 18.03 4.04
C ALA A 235 6.43 18.98 3.37
N HIS A 236 7.72 18.83 3.66
CA HIS A 236 8.79 19.65 3.09
C HIS A 236 9.42 19.06 1.81
N LEU A 237 9.00 17.87 1.40
CA LEU A 237 9.51 17.23 0.20
C LEU A 237 8.92 17.88 -1.07
N ALA A 238 9.65 17.75 -2.19
CA ALA A 238 9.12 18.07 -3.50
C ALA A 238 7.85 17.22 -3.80
N ARG A 239 6.94 17.78 -4.60
CA ARG A 239 5.65 17.13 -4.93
C ARG A 239 5.79 15.67 -5.34
N GLN A 240 6.73 15.37 -6.26
CA GLN A 240 6.92 14.00 -6.74
C GLN A 240 7.35 13.05 -5.62
N LEU A 241 8.23 13.45 -4.74
CA LEU A 241 8.68 12.62 -3.62
C LEU A 241 7.56 12.36 -2.60
N ARG A 242 6.64 13.34 -2.41
CA ARG A 242 5.40 13.11 -1.62
C ARG A 242 4.46 12.11 -2.30
N MET A 243 4.34 12.19 -3.64
CA MET A 243 3.56 11.24 -4.42
C MET A 243 4.18 9.84 -4.39
N ASP A 244 5.51 9.73 -4.48
CA ASP A 244 6.26 8.47 -4.44
C ASP A 244 6.04 7.71 -3.12
N ALA A 245 5.97 8.43 -2.00
CA ALA A 245 5.67 7.85 -0.69
C ALA A 245 4.35 7.06 -0.67
N CYS A 246 3.33 7.55 -1.39
CA CYS A 246 2.04 6.88 -1.50
C CYS A 246 2.03 5.82 -2.62
N ALA A 247 2.72 6.12 -3.73
CA ALA A 247 2.74 5.29 -4.92
C ALA A 247 3.35 3.91 -4.69
N LEU A 248 4.26 3.75 -3.73
CA LEU A 248 4.82 2.45 -3.37
C LEU A 248 3.71 1.39 -3.17
N CYS A 249 2.64 1.75 -2.46
CA CYS A 249 1.54 0.83 -2.12
C CYS A 249 0.25 1.11 -2.93
N HIS A 250 0.04 2.34 -3.45
CA HIS A 250 -1.21 2.77 -4.06
C HIS A 250 -1.12 2.99 -5.58
N SER A 251 -0.10 2.44 -6.27
CA SER A 251 0.04 2.53 -7.73
C SER A 251 -0.12 1.18 -8.45
N GLY A 252 -0.86 0.24 -7.85
CA GLY A 252 -1.01 -1.11 -8.38
C GLY A 252 0.25 -1.98 -8.15
N LEU A 253 0.33 -3.09 -8.84
CA LEU A 253 1.49 -3.97 -8.75
C LEU A 253 2.71 -3.31 -9.39
N ARG A 254 3.83 -3.34 -8.67
CA ARG A 254 5.11 -2.83 -9.10
C ARG A 254 6.12 -3.96 -9.26
N THR A 255 7.00 -3.83 -10.25
CA THR A 255 8.14 -4.74 -10.41
C THR A 255 9.30 -4.19 -9.59
N ALA A 256 9.76 -4.96 -8.62
CA ALA A 256 10.90 -4.59 -7.79
C ALA A 256 12.20 -4.57 -8.62
N LEU A 257 13.00 -3.52 -8.45
CA LEU A 257 14.37 -3.37 -8.98
C LEU A 257 15.40 -3.57 -7.88
N GLN A 258 15.01 -3.44 -6.63
CA GLN A 258 15.84 -3.59 -5.45
C GLN A 258 15.13 -4.47 -4.41
N GLN A 259 15.84 -4.76 -3.32
CA GLN A 259 15.31 -5.54 -2.21
C GLN A 259 14.08 -4.86 -1.60
N PRO A 260 13.03 -5.60 -1.22
CA PRO A 260 11.91 -5.04 -0.49
C PRO A 260 12.36 -4.30 0.78
N PHE A 261 11.63 -3.28 1.16
CA PHE A 261 11.91 -2.39 2.28
C PHE A 261 13.16 -1.51 2.14
N SER A 262 13.83 -1.50 0.98
CA SER A 262 14.97 -0.61 0.73
C SER A 262 14.55 0.83 0.40
N TYR A 263 13.34 1.04 -0.15
CA TYR A 263 12.81 2.37 -0.42
C TYR A 263 12.54 3.15 0.88
N GLN A 264 13.03 4.37 0.91
CA GLN A 264 12.76 5.33 1.98
C GLN A 264 12.10 6.58 1.42
N VAL A 265 11.10 7.10 2.13
CA VAL A 265 10.43 8.35 1.78
C VAL A 265 11.45 9.49 1.75
N GLY A 266 11.42 10.28 0.67
CA GLY A 266 12.43 11.31 0.39
C GLY A 266 13.38 10.94 -0.74
N ASP A 267 13.43 9.67 -1.14
CA ASP A 267 14.11 9.25 -2.37
C ASP A 267 13.11 9.00 -3.52
N THR A 268 13.62 8.85 -4.74
CA THR A 268 12.85 8.61 -5.95
C THR A 268 12.46 7.14 -6.05
N LEU A 269 11.17 6.83 -6.01
CA LEU A 269 10.64 5.46 -6.02
C LEU A 269 11.06 4.65 -7.26
N ALA A 270 11.23 5.32 -8.41
CA ALA A 270 11.64 4.67 -9.66
C ALA A 270 13.03 3.99 -9.60
N LYS A 271 13.86 4.31 -8.61
CA LYS A 271 15.14 3.63 -8.37
C LYS A 271 14.93 2.23 -7.74
N TYR A 272 13.79 2.00 -7.10
CA TYR A 272 13.51 0.81 -6.29
C TYR A 272 12.50 -0.12 -6.93
N SER A 273 11.56 0.44 -7.67
CA SER A 273 10.54 -0.35 -8.35
C SER A 273 9.92 0.41 -9.53
N VAL A 274 9.45 -0.34 -10.52
CA VAL A 274 8.75 0.19 -11.70
C VAL A 274 7.28 -0.18 -11.61
N GLY A 275 6.40 0.82 -11.70
CA GLY A 275 4.96 0.63 -11.84
C GLY A 275 4.56 0.32 -13.28
N SER A 276 3.29 0.05 -13.50
CA SER A 276 2.74 -0.04 -14.85
C SER A 276 2.99 1.28 -15.61
N PRO A 277 3.25 1.23 -16.94
CA PRO A 277 3.49 2.44 -17.72
C PRO A 277 2.37 3.47 -17.56
N VAL A 278 2.75 4.72 -17.31
CA VAL A 278 1.82 5.85 -17.08
C VAL A 278 0.97 6.20 -18.32
N SER A 279 1.29 5.64 -19.48
CA SER A 279 0.54 5.82 -20.74
C SER A 279 -0.84 5.14 -20.74
N GLN A 280 -1.25 4.51 -19.64
CA GLN A 280 -2.54 3.86 -19.57
C GLN A 280 -3.65 4.92 -19.51
N LYS A 281 -4.64 4.77 -20.39
CA LYS A 281 -5.87 5.56 -20.32
C LYS A 281 -6.59 5.23 -19.00
N ALA A 282 -7.26 6.22 -18.41
CA ALA A 282 -7.96 6.06 -17.14
C ALA A 282 -8.97 4.90 -17.11
N ASP A 283 -9.53 4.54 -18.26
CA ASP A 283 -10.46 3.41 -18.43
C ASP A 283 -9.80 2.03 -18.34
N THR A 284 -8.46 1.96 -18.49
CA THR A 284 -7.68 0.72 -18.32
C THR A 284 -7.21 0.51 -16.88
N LEU A 285 -7.22 1.56 -16.05
CA LEU A 285 -6.83 1.51 -14.65
C LEU A 285 -7.97 0.95 -13.80
N ASP A 286 -7.62 0.12 -12.82
CA ASP A 286 -8.60 -0.45 -11.89
C ASP A 286 -8.73 0.40 -10.63
N VAL A 287 -9.94 0.49 -10.10
CA VAL A 287 -10.20 1.22 -8.85
C VAL A 287 -9.59 0.53 -7.63
N HIS A 288 -9.23 -0.74 -7.74
CA HIS A 288 -8.57 -1.48 -6.68
C HIS A 288 -7.05 -1.40 -6.82
N GLY A 289 -6.41 -0.72 -5.88
CA GLY A 289 -4.95 -0.68 -5.75
C GLY A 289 -4.22 0.38 -6.59
N ASP A 290 -4.88 1.07 -7.55
CA ASP A 290 -4.22 2.06 -8.41
C ASP A 290 -4.83 3.47 -8.30
N GLN A 291 -4.96 3.93 -7.07
CA GLN A 291 -5.43 5.29 -6.79
C GLN A 291 -4.47 6.36 -7.32
N TYR A 292 -3.16 6.07 -7.29
CA TYR A 292 -2.13 6.95 -7.84
C TYR A 292 -2.33 7.16 -9.34
N GLY A 293 -2.40 6.09 -10.15
CA GLY A 293 -2.58 6.18 -11.59
C GLY A 293 -3.86 6.90 -11.99
N LEU A 294 -4.97 6.61 -11.30
CA LEU A 294 -6.26 7.28 -11.52
C LEU A 294 -6.19 8.78 -11.21
N LEU A 295 -5.50 9.18 -10.13
CA LEU A 295 -5.37 10.58 -9.75
C LEU A 295 -4.53 11.35 -10.77
N ILE A 296 -3.35 10.84 -11.15
CA ILE A 296 -2.46 11.54 -12.08
C ILE A 296 -3.04 11.67 -13.49
N ALA A 297 -3.98 10.81 -13.88
CA ALA A 297 -4.75 10.92 -15.12
C ALA A 297 -5.86 12.00 -15.04
N SER A 298 -6.19 12.51 -13.86
CA SER A 298 -7.26 13.49 -13.65
C SER A 298 -6.84 14.89 -14.09
N LYS A 299 -7.77 15.63 -14.72
CA LYS A 299 -7.51 17.01 -15.17
C LYS A 299 -7.07 17.93 -14.02
N CYS A 300 -7.66 17.79 -12.83
CA CYS A 300 -7.30 18.64 -11.70
C CYS A 300 -5.86 18.40 -11.23
N TYR A 301 -5.37 17.15 -11.25
CA TYR A 301 -3.95 16.85 -10.99
C TYR A 301 -3.02 17.42 -12.07
N ILE A 302 -3.38 17.21 -13.35
CA ILE A 302 -2.57 17.66 -14.50
C ILE A 302 -2.45 19.19 -14.53
N LYS A 303 -3.52 19.91 -14.16
CA LYS A 303 -3.55 21.39 -14.15
C LYS A 303 -3.01 22.00 -12.87
N SER A 304 -2.85 21.25 -11.81
CA SER A 304 -2.32 21.73 -10.52
C SER A 304 -0.84 21.36 -10.38
N GLU A 305 -0.01 22.35 -10.11
CA GLU A 305 1.41 22.14 -9.80
C GLU A 305 1.63 21.66 -8.34
N LYS A 306 0.65 21.86 -7.47
CA LYS A 306 0.77 21.65 -6.02
C LYS A 306 0.01 20.42 -5.50
N MET A 307 -0.98 19.93 -6.25
CA MET A 307 -1.83 18.84 -5.79
C MET A 307 -1.04 17.54 -5.62
N ASP A 308 -1.22 16.91 -4.49
CA ASP A 308 -0.77 15.56 -4.16
C ASP A 308 -1.83 14.84 -3.33
N CYS A 309 -1.53 13.63 -2.84
CA CYS A 309 -2.47 12.85 -2.03
C CYS A 309 -2.87 13.56 -0.74
N SER A 310 -1.95 14.32 -0.11
CA SER A 310 -2.20 15.04 1.13
C SER A 310 -3.12 16.26 0.96
N THR A 311 -3.31 16.73 -0.27
CA THR A 311 -4.30 17.78 -0.59
C THR A 311 -5.71 17.32 -0.23
N CYS A 312 -5.99 16.01 -0.38
CA CYS A 312 -7.31 15.42 -0.14
C CYS A 312 -7.36 14.46 1.06
N HIS A 313 -6.21 14.01 1.58
CA HIS A 313 -6.14 13.04 2.68
C HIS A 313 -5.27 13.53 3.84
N ASN A 314 -5.79 13.40 5.06
CA ASN A 314 -4.96 13.46 6.26
C ASN A 314 -4.68 12.03 6.72
N VAL A 315 -3.48 11.52 6.42
CA VAL A 315 -3.09 10.14 6.72
C VAL A 315 -3.02 9.82 8.22
N HIS A 316 -2.95 10.86 9.06
CA HIS A 316 -2.93 10.70 10.52
C HIS A 316 -4.34 10.58 11.13
N ASN A 317 -5.40 10.78 10.34
CA ASN A 317 -6.78 10.75 10.80
C ASN A 317 -7.61 9.67 10.11
N ASN A 318 -8.57 9.14 10.86
CA ASN A 318 -9.61 8.31 10.27
C ASN A 318 -10.67 9.19 9.60
N GLU A 319 -10.61 9.30 8.26
CA GLU A 319 -11.54 10.09 7.43
C GLU A 319 -12.56 9.23 6.65
N PHE A 320 -12.64 7.95 6.96
CA PHE A 320 -13.56 7.03 6.29
C PHE A 320 -15.02 7.49 6.45
N GLU A 321 -15.80 7.41 5.37
CA GLU A 321 -17.22 7.80 5.32
C GLU A 321 -17.51 9.26 5.74
N LYS A 322 -16.58 10.18 5.48
CA LYS A 322 -16.74 11.60 5.76
C LYS A 322 -16.79 12.44 4.48
N PRO A 323 -17.82 12.34 3.63
CA PRO A 323 -17.89 13.03 2.32
C PRO A 323 -17.78 14.55 2.45
N LYS A 324 -18.31 15.15 3.50
CA LYS A 324 -18.21 16.60 3.76
C LYS A 324 -16.75 17.06 3.92
N VAL A 325 -15.89 16.25 4.57
CA VAL A 325 -14.47 16.57 4.76
C VAL A 325 -13.76 16.65 3.41
N PHE A 326 -14.01 15.67 2.52
CA PHE A 326 -13.42 15.65 1.19
C PHE A 326 -13.99 16.77 0.31
N SER A 327 -15.29 17.03 0.38
CA SER A 327 -15.95 18.11 -0.38
C SER A 327 -15.41 19.49 0.00
N ALA A 328 -15.17 19.75 1.29
CA ALA A 328 -14.57 21.01 1.74
C ALA A 328 -13.18 21.23 1.10
N ARG A 329 -12.40 20.16 0.89
CA ARG A 329 -11.11 20.23 0.19
C ARG A 329 -11.28 20.51 -1.31
N CYS A 330 -12.34 20.01 -1.95
CA CYS A 330 -12.65 20.39 -3.34
C CYS A 330 -13.01 21.87 -3.43
N VAL A 331 -13.88 22.35 -2.54
CA VAL A 331 -14.34 23.74 -2.50
C VAL A 331 -13.21 24.73 -2.23
N SER A 332 -12.13 24.34 -1.53
CA SER A 332 -10.98 25.23 -1.32
C SER A 332 -10.31 25.70 -2.63
N CYS A 333 -10.45 24.93 -3.71
CA CYS A 333 -9.99 25.31 -5.06
C CYS A 333 -11.16 25.68 -6.00
N HIS A 334 -12.35 25.14 -5.73
CA HIS A 334 -13.54 25.27 -6.56
C HIS A 334 -14.64 26.10 -5.87
N ALA A 335 -14.30 27.26 -5.31
CA ALA A 335 -15.22 28.10 -4.53
C ALA A 335 -16.42 28.61 -5.33
N GLU A 336 -16.25 28.83 -6.64
CA GLU A 336 -17.28 29.41 -7.51
C GLU A 336 -17.95 28.41 -8.46
N VAL A 337 -17.92 27.12 -8.13
CA VAL A 337 -18.56 26.11 -8.98
C VAL A 337 -20.07 26.30 -8.99
N LYS A 338 -20.61 26.60 -10.18
CA LYS A 338 -22.04 26.69 -10.42
C LYS A 338 -22.56 25.42 -11.11
N HIS A 339 -23.49 24.74 -10.47
CA HIS A 339 -24.25 23.65 -11.07
C HIS A 339 -25.57 24.24 -11.60
N SER A 340 -25.56 24.70 -12.82
CA SER A 340 -26.65 25.51 -13.40
C SER A 340 -28.07 24.87 -13.42
N THR A 341 -28.11 23.55 -13.23
CA THR A 341 -29.38 22.77 -13.30
C THR A 341 -29.78 22.13 -11.98
N ILE A 342 -29.01 22.32 -10.91
CA ILE A 342 -29.21 21.57 -9.66
C ILE A 342 -29.33 22.53 -8.48
N GLN A 343 -30.54 22.71 -7.99
CA GLN A 343 -30.84 23.51 -6.80
C GLN A 343 -30.90 22.61 -5.55
N VAL A 344 -29.86 21.87 -5.24
CA VAL A 344 -29.82 21.05 -4.02
C VAL A 344 -28.85 21.68 -3.02
N LYS A 345 -29.38 22.03 -1.86
CA LYS A 345 -28.68 22.71 -0.77
C LYS A 345 -27.43 21.94 -0.29
N SER A 346 -27.40 20.61 -0.51
CA SER A 346 -26.33 19.70 -0.07
C SER A 346 -25.24 19.45 -1.13
N LEU A 347 -25.29 20.06 -2.31
CA LEU A 347 -24.33 19.78 -3.39
C LEU A 347 -22.87 20.03 -2.98
N ASN A 348 -22.61 21.14 -2.27
CA ASN A 348 -21.26 21.48 -1.82
C ASN A 348 -20.76 20.57 -0.67
N GLU A 349 -21.63 19.76 -0.08
CA GLU A 349 -21.28 18.84 0.99
C GLU A 349 -20.94 17.42 0.49
N ASN A 350 -21.23 17.11 -0.79
CA ASN A 350 -20.97 15.79 -1.36
C ASN A 350 -20.56 15.83 -2.83
N CYS A 351 -19.42 16.43 -3.13
CA CYS A 351 -18.84 16.47 -4.47
C CYS A 351 -18.41 15.08 -4.97
N ILE A 352 -17.93 14.24 -4.04
CA ILE A 352 -17.27 13.00 -4.39
C ILE A 352 -18.19 11.91 -4.95
N ASP A 353 -19.47 11.91 -4.62
CA ASP A 353 -20.41 10.89 -5.14
C ASP A 353 -20.70 11.08 -6.63
N CYS A 354 -20.59 12.31 -7.14
CA CYS A 354 -20.75 12.60 -8.56
C CYS A 354 -19.41 12.61 -9.33
N HIS A 355 -18.34 13.13 -8.72
CA HIS A 355 -17.06 13.34 -9.40
C HIS A 355 -16.03 12.24 -9.17
N MET A 356 -16.22 11.41 -8.16
CA MET A 356 -15.40 10.26 -7.78
C MET A 356 -16.29 9.09 -7.32
N PRO A 357 -17.24 8.60 -8.14
CA PRO A 357 -18.21 7.60 -7.70
C PRO A 357 -17.53 6.30 -7.27
N VAL A 358 -18.27 5.51 -6.50
CA VAL A 358 -17.87 4.15 -6.17
C VAL A 358 -18.14 3.26 -7.39
N LEU A 359 -17.08 2.61 -7.89
CA LEU A 359 -17.11 1.74 -9.07
C LEU A 359 -16.70 0.32 -8.71
N ALA A 360 -17.16 -0.63 -9.52
CA ALA A 360 -16.78 -2.01 -9.41
C ALA A 360 -15.33 -2.23 -9.87
N SER A 361 -14.53 -2.97 -9.10
CA SER A 361 -13.23 -3.46 -9.55
C SER A 361 -13.41 -4.50 -10.64
N LYS A 362 -12.61 -4.40 -11.68
CA LYS A 362 -12.52 -5.40 -12.75
C LYS A 362 -11.52 -6.52 -12.40
N LYS A 363 -10.56 -6.22 -11.52
CA LYS A 363 -9.46 -7.13 -11.13
C LYS A 363 -9.82 -7.97 -9.89
N ILE A 364 -10.46 -7.35 -8.90
CA ILE A 364 -10.82 -8.04 -7.67
C ILE A 364 -12.30 -8.42 -7.71
N GLN A 365 -12.52 -9.71 -7.91
CA GLN A 365 -13.82 -10.32 -7.93
C GLN A 365 -13.84 -11.45 -6.89
N LEU A 366 -14.83 -11.43 -6.02
CA LEU A 366 -14.93 -12.31 -4.86
C LEU A 366 -15.94 -13.42 -5.13
N SER A 367 -15.51 -14.66 -4.99
CA SER A 367 -16.43 -15.80 -4.94
C SER A 367 -16.93 -15.95 -3.51
N VAL A 368 -18.18 -15.57 -3.27
CA VAL A 368 -18.83 -15.73 -1.96
C VAL A 368 -19.60 -17.03 -1.87
N LYS A 369 -19.99 -17.60 -3.01
CA LYS A 369 -20.57 -18.93 -3.11
C LYS A 369 -20.28 -19.47 -4.51
N VAL A 370 -19.80 -20.69 -4.58
CA VAL A 370 -19.50 -21.35 -5.87
C VAL A 370 -20.75 -21.51 -6.73
N GLY A 371 -20.59 -21.28 -8.03
CA GLY A 371 -21.72 -21.33 -8.98
C GLY A 371 -22.59 -20.07 -8.99
N GLN A 372 -22.33 -19.09 -8.12
CA GLN A 372 -22.97 -17.78 -8.18
C GLN A 372 -22.08 -16.76 -8.90
N GLN A 373 -22.70 -15.67 -9.33
CA GLN A 373 -21.98 -14.56 -9.93
C GLN A 373 -20.93 -14.01 -8.94
N LEU A 374 -19.72 -13.76 -9.44
CA LEU A 374 -18.66 -13.12 -8.68
C LEU A 374 -19.09 -11.72 -8.26
N LEU A 375 -18.82 -11.35 -7.02
CA LEU A 375 -19.05 -10.01 -6.51
C LEU A 375 -17.78 -9.18 -6.72
N PRO A 376 -17.83 -8.06 -7.48
CA PRO A 376 -16.70 -7.16 -7.55
C PRO A 376 -16.51 -6.43 -6.22
N ASP A 377 -15.28 -6.14 -5.84
CA ASP A 377 -15.05 -5.15 -4.81
C ASP A 377 -15.40 -3.77 -5.33
N TYR A 378 -16.00 -2.94 -4.50
CA TYR A 378 -16.46 -1.61 -4.86
C TYR A 378 -15.61 -0.55 -4.17
N LEU A 379 -14.90 0.26 -4.95
CA LEU A 379 -14.05 1.33 -4.44
C LEU A 379 -14.35 2.67 -5.13
N ARG A 380 -14.07 3.74 -4.41
CA ARG A 380 -14.16 5.08 -4.97
C ARG A 380 -13.02 5.32 -5.96
N THR A 381 -13.39 5.72 -7.19
CA THR A 381 -12.39 6.09 -8.19
C THR A 381 -11.65 7.35 -7.79
N HIS A 382 -10.35 7.41 -8.12
CA HIS A 382 -9.53 8.61 -8.00
C HIS A 382 -9.35 9.34 -9.35
N TYR A 383 -9.97 8.83 -10.41
CA TYR A 383 -10.11 9.59 -11.66
C TYR A 383 -11.23 10.61 -11.51
N ILE A 384 -10.85 11.85 -11.21
CA ILE A 384 -11.79 12.94 -10.94
C ILE A 384 -12.34 13.47 -12.27
N SER A 385 -13.66 13.28 -12.49
CA SER A 385 -14.34 13.63 -13.74
C SER A 385 -15.82 13.90 -13.50
N ILE A 386 -16.57 14.13 -14.57
CA ILE A 386 -18.04 14.23 -14.53
C ILE A 386 -18.62 12.87 -14.94
N TYR A 387 -19.31 12.22 -14.02
CA TYR A 387 -19.97 10.94 -14.24
C TYR A 387 -21.49 11.15 -14.33
N LYS A 388 -22.04 11.17 -15.54
CA LYS A 388 -23.47 11.46 -15.78
C LYS A 388 -24.39 10.50 -15.02
N ASP A 389 -24.13 9.21 -15.05
CA ASP A 389 -24.95 8.19 -14.37
C ASP A 389 -24.92 8.34 -12.85
N ALA A 390 -23.74 8.60 -12.27
CA ALA A 390 -23.59 8.87 -10.84
C ALA A 390 -24.36 10.14 -10.44
N SER A 391 -24.30 11.18 -11.27
CA SER A 391 -25.03 12.43 -11.06
C SER A 391 -26.55 12.20 -11.06
N VAL A 392 -27.07 11.43 -12.02
CA VAL A 392 -28.50 11.09 -12.10
C VAL A 392 -28.93 10.26 -10.88
N LYS A 393 -28.12 9.27 -10.47
CA LYS A 393 -28.40 8.46 -9.28
C LYS A 393 -28.42 9.30 -8.00
N PHE A 394 -27.44 10.18 -7.82
CA PHE A 394 -27.39 11.09 -6.68
C PHE A 394 -28.64 11.96 -6.57
N MET A 395 -29.06 12.53 -7.70
CA MET A 395 -30.24 13.37 -7.79
C MET A 395 -31.56 12.65 -7.44
N LYS A 396 -31.68 11.37 -7.85
CA LYS A 396 -32.84 10.54 -7.50
C LYS A 396 -32.93 10.26 -6.01
N ASN A 397 -31.78 10.10 -5.34
CA ASN A 397 -31.70 9.80 -3.91
C ASN A 397 -31.92 11.03 -3.01
N GLN A 398 -32.01 12.25 -3.58
CA GLN A 398 -32.27 13.50 -2.84
C GLN A 398 -33.76 13.90 -2.92
N LYS A 399 -34.56 13.22 -3.71
CA LYS A 399 -36.05 13.34 -3.75
C LYS A 399 -36.69 12.39 -2.76
#